data_d063ddd50ac9b3c4f71f7ad8624015c0
#
_entry.id   d063ddd50ac9b3c4f71f7ad8624015c0
#
_cell.length_a   1.000
_cell.length_b   1.000
_cell.length_c   1.000
_cell.angle_alpha   90.00
_cell.angle_beta   90.00
_cell.angle_gamma   90.00
#
_symmetry.space_group_name_H-M   'P 1'
#
loop_
_entity.id
_entity.type
_entity.pdbx_description
1 polymer ?
#
loop_
_entity_poly.entity_id
_entity_poly.type
_entity_poly.pdbx_seq_one_letter_code
_entity_poly.pdbx_strand_id
1 'polypeptide(L)'
;MQDFKNIGKRAGKVALFLAILFVIFELMAERMEIALIKNDNLVQSRNKSLFRIQREPQDSIDVIVLGDSLSYASISPMELWEEHGITGYVCGQSGQKIQETYHMLETAFETQSPKLVILETNTLFRGRTGLEGIKETIEAWGNYYIPIFRGHDIWKSFLIDKKYPEESYKGFSFRCDVQPYKKGNYMLETEQKEEMPDTVVKYMESIQKLCYKKGAELLLVGTPSPVNCNYRRHNSISAYAESNSLDYLDMNLRLDEIGIDWETDSLDKGDHLNLSGAEKVTKYLGDYLEEHYELPDHRGEEEYKNWEKEAQEYEQKAELHLEQMAAK
;
A
#
# COMPACT_ATOMS: atom_id res chain seq x y z
N MET A 1 -29.42 -36.27 39.04
CA MET A 1 -30.27 -35.25 38.40
C MET A 1 -29.96 -33.82 38.88
N GLN A 2 -29.65 -33.63 40.17
CA GLN A 2 -29.29 -32.31 40.74
C GLN A 2 -27.92 -31.79 40.28
N ASP A 3 -26.93 -32.65 40.08
CA ASP A 3 -25.61 -32.29 39.59
C ASP A 3 -25.61 -31.83 38.14
N PHE A 4 -26.40 -32.40 37.25
CA PHE A 4 -26.56 -31.95 35.87
C PHE A 4 -27.19 -30.57 35.78
N LYS A 5 -28.17 -30.24 36.65
CA LYS A 5 -28.77 -28.89 36.74
C LYS A 5 -27.75 -27.85 37.22
N ASN A 6 -26.87 -28.23 38.15
CA ASN A 6 -25.81 -27.33 38.66
C ASN A 6 -24.71 -27.09 37.62
N ILE A 7 -24.31 -28.11 36.84
CA ILE A 7 -23.37 -28.00 35.73
C ILE A 7 -23.94 -27.07 34.64
N GLY A 8 -25.23 -27.25 34.27
CA GLY A 8 -25.89 -26.40 33.30
C GLY A 8 -25.98 -24.93 33.73
N LYS A 9 -26.27 -24.67 35.02
CA LYS A 9 -26.27 -23.30 35.56
C LYS A 9 -24.88 -22.66 35.60
N ARG A 10 -23.83 -23.44 35.89
CA ARG A 10 -22.44 -22.94 35.86
C ARG A 10 -22.00 -22.65 34.44
N ALA A 11 -22.28 -23.55 33.48
CA ALA A 11 -21.99 -23.34 32.06
C ALA A 11 -22.71 -22.08 31.52
N GLY A 12 -23.99 -21.88 31.88
CA GLY A 12 -24.74 -20.66 31.51
C GLY A 12 -24.13 -19.37 32.05
N LYS A 13 -23.65 -19.39 33.32
CA LYS A 13 -22.96 -18.20 33.89
C LYS A 13 -21.62 -17.93 33.20
N VAL A 14 -20.85 -18.96 32.86
CA VAL A 14 -19.60 -18.80 32.11
C VAL A 14 -19.88 -18.27 30.71
N ALA A 15 -20.87 -18.82 30.00
CA ALA A 15 -21.25 -18.33 28.69
C ALA A 15 -21.71 -16.86 28.72
N LEU A 16 -22.53 -16.47 29.73
CA LEU A 16 -22.94 -15.09 29.91
C LEU A 16 -21.75 -14.16 30.20
N PHE A 17 -20.84 -14.59 31.07
CA PHE A 17 -19.61 -13.81 31.36
C PHE A 17 -18.75 -13.61 30.10
N LEU A 18 -18.53 -14.67 29.32
CA LEU A 18 -17.78 -14.57 28.09
C LEU A 18 -18.47 -13.68 27.05
N ALA A 19 -19.79 -13.74 26.96
CA ALA A 19 -20.56 -12.84 26.07
C ALA A 19 -20.45 -11.37 26.49
N ILE A 20 -20.55 -11.07 27.78
CA ILE A 20 -20.35 -9.70 28.30
C ILE A 20 -18.92 -9.24 28.05
N LEU A 21 -17.93 -10.08 28.32
CA LEU A 21 -16.52 -9.78 28.08
C LEU A 21 -16.26 -9.50 26.61
N PHE A 22 -16.85 -10.28 25.72
CA PHE A 22 -16.78 -10.08 24.27
C PHE A 22 -17.37 -8.72 23.86
N VAL A 23 -18.57 -8.38 24.35
CA VAL A 23 -19.19 -7.08 24.05
C VAL A 23 -18.34 -5.91 24.54
N ILE A 24 -17.79 -6.00 25.75
CA ILE A 24 -16.88 -4.97 26.28
C ILE A 24 -15.65 -4.84 25.39
N PHE A 25 -15.10 -5.97 24.96
CA PHE A 25 -13.93 -6.02 24.10
C PHE A 25 -14.18 -5.36 22.74
N GLU A 26 -15.31 -5.67 22.10
CA GLU A 26 -15.71 -5.05 20.83
C GLU A 26 -15.90 -3.53 20.96
N LEU A 27 -16.59 -3.08 22.03
CA LEU A 27 -16.77 -1.64 22.28
C LEU A 27 -15.43 -0.91 22.51
N MET A 28 -14.48 -1.54 23.19
CA MET A 28 -13.14 -0.98 23.38
C MET A 28 -12.37 -0.93 22.06
N ALA A 29 -12.44 -2.00 21.26
CA ALA A 29 -11.79 -2.08 19.97
C ALA A 29 -12.28 -1.00 19.01
N GLU A 30 -13.60 -0.81 18.90
CA GLU A 30 -14.23 0.25 18.11
C GLU A 30 -13.77 1.65 18.53
N ARG A 31 -13.75 1.92 19.85
CA ARG A 31 -13.30 3.21 20.37
C ARG A 31 -11.82 3.48 20.09
N MET A 32 -11.03 2.44 20.18
CA MET A 32 -9.60 2.51 19.84
C MET A 32 -9.41 2.78 18.35
N GLU A 33 -10.13 2.11 17.48
CA GLU A 33 -10.07 2.31 16.03
C GLU A 33 -10.45 3.75 15.63
N ILE A 34 -11.56 4.27 16.18
CA ILE A 34 -11.97 5.66 15.99
C ILE A 34 -10.88 6.64 16.45
N ALA A 35 -10.21 6.35 17.57
CA ALA A 35 -9.11 7.18 18.05
C ALA A 35 -7.89 7.14 17.11
N LEU A 36 -7.57 5.99 16.53
CA LEU A 36 -6.47 5.82 15.57
C LEU A 36 -6.77 6.46 14.22
N ILE A 37 -8.01 6.35 13.74
CA ILE A 37 -8.45 7.06 12.52
C ILE A 37 -8.29 8.57 12.74
N LYS A 38 -8.62 9.10 13.91
CA LYS A 38 -8.48 10.52 14.22
C LYS A 38 -7.02 10.96 14.43
N ASN A 39 -6.20 10.11 15.02
CA ASN A 39 -4.81 10.44 15.36
C ASN A 39 -3.91 9.20 15.36
N ASP A 40 -3.29 8.94 14.23
CA ASP A 40 -2.35 7.82 14.04
C ASP A 40 -0.94 8.08 14.58
N ASN A 41 -0.64 9.30 15.07
CA ASN A 41 0.63 9.60 15.72
C ASN A 41 0.81 8.86 17.06
N LEU A 42 -0.26 8.22 17.54
CA LEU A 42 -0.25 7.40 18.76
C LEU A 42 0.36 6.01 18.53
N VAL A 43 0.52 5.55 17.30
CA VAL A 43 1.06 4.24 16.97
C VAL A 43 2.29 4.33 16.08
N GLN A 44 3.17 3.34 16.19
CA GLN A 44 4.36 3.24 15.37
C GLN A 44 4.04 2.54 14.05
N SER A 45 4.10 3.27 12.96
CA SER A 45 4.25 2.89 11.56
C SER A 45 3.26 1.91 10.91
N ARG A 46 3.16 0.66 11.33
CA ARG A 46 2.40 -0.33 10.57
C ARG A 46 0.89 -0.06 10.63
N ASN A 47 0.18 -0.22 9.55
CA ASN A 47 -1.25 0.05 9.37
C ASN A 47 -1.66 1.54 9.35
N LYS A 48 -0.71 2.50 9.36
CA LYS A 48 -1.05 3.93 9.29
C LYS A 48 -1.84 4.27 8.02
N SER A 49 -1.45 3.75 6.87
CA SER A 49 -2.16 3.96 5.61
C SER A 49 -3.62 3.49 5.69
N LEU A 50 -3.88 2.40 6.44
CA LEU A 50 -5.22 1.87 6.69
C LEU A 50 -6.12 2.86 7.43
N PHE A 51 -5.58 3.58 8.43
CA PHE A 51 -6.34 4.58 9.18
C PHE A 51 -6.44 5.89 8.41
N ARG A 52 -5.42 6.25 7.64
CA ARG A 52 -5.35 7.51 6.91
C ARG A 52 -6.27 7.54 5.71
N ILE A 53 -6.36 6.45 4.94
CA ILE A 53 -7.29 6.39 3.80
C ILE A 53 -8.76 6.60 4.24
N GLN A 54 -9.11 6.17 5.45
CA GLN A 54 -10.45 6.36 6.02
C GLN A 54 -10.73 7.81 6.47
N ARG A 55 -9.72 8.70 6.48
CA ARG A 55 -9.88 10.14 6.76
C ARG A 55 -10.15 10.95 5.51
N GLU A 56 -9.79 10.40 4.36
CA GLU A 56 -10.06 11.07 3.10
C GLU A 56 -11.58 11.24 2.93
N PRO A 57 -12.05 12.31 2.30
CA PRO A 57 -13.45 12.45 1.97
C PRO A 57 -13.96 11.22 1.23
N GLN A 58 -15.21 10.85 1.48
CA GLN A 58 -15.79 9.67 0.85
C GLN A 58 -15.78 9.82 -0.68
N ASP A 59 -15.40 8.75 -1.37
CA ASP A 59 -15.37 8.64 -2.83
C ASP A 59 -14.56 9.76 -3.53
N SER A 60 -13.48 10.23 -2.87
CA SER A 60 -12.62 11.31 -3.38
C SER A 60 -11.32 10.82 -4.03
N ILE A 61 -11.08 9.51 -4.07
CA ILE A 61 -9.85 8.91 -4.59
C ILE A 61 -10.15 8.08 -5.83
N ASP A 62 -9.59 8.46 -6.96
CA ASP A 62 -9.74 7.73 -8.23
C ASP A 62 -8.78 6.57 -8.38
N VAL A 63 -7.57 6.69 -7.83
CA VAL A 63 -6.51 5.69 -7.95
C VAL A 63 -6.02 5.25 -6.58
N ILE A 64 -6.16 3.96 -6.26
CA ILE A 64 -5.53 3.36 -5.07
C ILE A 64 -4.30 2.59 -5.49
N VAL A 65 -3.15 2.92 -4.91
CA VAL A 65 -1.89 2.21 -5.12
C VAL A 65 -1.63 1.29 -3.93
N LEU A 66 -1.51 0.00 -4.20
CA LEU A 66 -1.20 -1.04 -3.23
C LEU A 66 0.23 -1.55 -3.45
N GLY A 67 0.88 -2.02 -2.41
CA GLY A 67 2.20 -2.60 -2.54
C GLY A 67 3.00 -2.57 -1.24
N ASP A 68 4.27 -2.88 -1.35
CA ASP A 68 5.20 -2.75 -0.23
C ASP A 68 5.95 -1.39 -0.25
N SER A 69 7.17 -1.36 0.25
CA SER A 69 7.97 -0.13 0.29
C SER A 69 8.28 0.45 -1.10
N LEU A 70 8.24 -0.34 -2.15
CA LEU A 70 8.44 0.15 -3.51
C LEU A 70 7.29 1.05 -3.95
N SER A 71 6.05 0.76 -3.56
CA SER A 71 4.89 1.59 -3.93
C SER A 71 4.98 3.00 -3.35
N TYR A 72 5.23 3.14 -2.05
CA TYR A 72 5.27 4.45 -1.40
C TYR A 72 6.59 5.21 -1.59
N ALA A 73 7.63 4.54 -2.09
CA ALA A 73 8.90 5.17 -2.43
C ALA A 73 8.99 5.60 -3.90
N SER A 74 8.10 5.10 -4.77
CA SER A 74 8.21 5.31 -6.22
C SER A 74 7.05 6.07 -6.83
N ILE A 75 5.87 6.11 -6.20
CA ILE A 75 4.66 6.71 -6.79
C ILE A 75 4.15 7.82 -5.88
N SER A 76 4.20 9.06 -6.35
CA SER A 76 3.73 10.25 -5.64
C SER A 76 2.33 10.66 -6.10
N PRO A 77 1.29 10.52 -5.25
CA PRO A 77 -0.04 11.02 -5.60
C PRO A 77 -0.11 12.54 -5.78
N MET A 78 0.77 13.30 -5.14
CA MET A 78 0.81 14.75 -5.32
C MET A 78 1.32 15.13 -6.71
N GLU A 79 2.30 14.41 -7.23
CA GLU A 79 2.80 14.56 -8.60
C GLU A 79 1.74 14.19 -9.64
N LEU A 80 1.00 13.07 -9.41
CA LEU A 80 -0.14 12.71 -10.28
C LEU A 80 -1.22 13.79 -10.28
N TRP A 81 -1.45 14.43 -9.13
CA TRP A 81 -2.37 15.55 -9.05
C TRP A 81 -1.88 16.77 -9.81
N GLU A 82 -0.63 17.17 -9.64
CA GLU A 82 -0.09 18.37 -10.28
C GLU A 82 -0.08 18.26 -11.80
N GLU A 83 0.42 17.15 -12.31
CA GLU A 83 0.57 16.96 -13.77
C GLU A 83 -0.76 16.60 -14.45
N HIS A 84 -1.62 15.77 -13.83
CA HIS A 84 -2.79 15.17 -14.48
C HIS A 84 -4.13 15.45 -13.78
N GLY A 85 -4.14 16.07 -12.59
CA GLY A 85 -5.37 16.26 -11.80
C GLY A 85 -5.97 14.99 -11.22
N ILE A 86 -5.22 13.88 -11.24
CA ILE A 86 -5.67 12.57 -10.77
C ILE A 86 -5.52 12.48 -9.26
N THR A 87 -6.59 12.10 -8.56
CA THR A 87 -6.54 11.85 -7.13
C THR A 87 -6.06 10.43 -6.83
N GLY A 88 -4.91 10.31 -6.20
CA GLY A 88 -4.31 9.04 -5.84
C GLY A 88 -4.10 8.84 -4.34
N TYR A 89 -4.03 7.60 -3.89
CA TYR A 89 -3.63 7.28 -2.51
C TYR A 89 -2.78 6.02 -2.46
N VAL A 90 -1.61 6.10 -1.82
CA VAL A 90 -0.72 4.93 -1.64
C VAL A 90 -1.03 4.24 -0.32
N CYS A 91 -1.59 3.04 -0.42
CA CYS A 91 -1.87 2.14 0.69
C CYS A 91 -0.75 1.11 0.89
N GLY A 92 0.50 1.53 0.69
CA GLY A 92 1.68 0.70 0.87
C GLY A 92 2.23 0.70 2.30
N GLN A 93 2.89 -0.38 2.68
CA GLN A 93 3.66 -0.44 3.92
C GLN A 93 4.89 -1.35 3.79
N SER A 94 5.92 -1.07 4.59
CA SER A 94 7.19 -1.79 4.50
C SER A 94 7.01 -3.31 4.60
N GLY A 95 7.52 -4.04 3.61
CA GLY A 95 7.45 -5.50 3.55
C GLY A 95 6.03 -6.06 3.54
N GLN A 96 5.07 -5.32 2.99
CA GLN A 96 3.67 -5.75 2.87
C GLN A 96 3.56 -7.04 2.09
N LYS A 97 2.77 -7.95 2.60
CA LYS A 97 2.45 -9.23 1.96
C LYS A 97 1.11 -9.16 1.26
N ILE A 98 0.88 -10.05 0.31
CA ILE A 98 -0.34 -10.07 -0.49
C ILE A 98 -1.62 -10.20 0.36
N GLN A 99 -1.56 -10.93 1.48
CA GLN A 99 -2.69 -11.05 2.42
C GLN A 99 -3.05 -9.69 3.03
N GLU A 100 -2.03 -8.93 3.44
CA GLU A 100 -2.21 -7.58 3.99
C GLU A 100 -2.70 -6.62 2.91
N THR A 101 -2.19 -6.76 1.68
CA THR A 101 -2.63 -5.99 0.52
C THR A 101 -4.12 -6.19 0.23
N TYR A 102 -4.60 -7.43 0.27
CA TYR A 102 -6.03 -7.74 0.10
C TYR A 102 -6.89 -7.04 1.15
N HIS A 103 -6.53 -7.16 2.42
CA HIS A 103 -7.30 -6.53 3.50
C HIS A 103 -7.20 -5.00 3.49
N MET A 104 -6.06 -4.45 3.10
CA MET A 104 -5.90 -3.01 2.89
C MET A 104 -6.88 -2.51 1.82
N LEU A 105 -7.01 -3.24 0.71
CA LEU A 105 -7.96 -2.93 -0.34
C LEU A 105 -9.42 -3.04 0.14
N GLU A 106 -9.75 -4.09 0.91
CA GLU A 106 -11.09 -4.22 1.52
C GLU A 106 -11.45 -2.96 2.34
N THR A 107 -10.52 -2.52 3.19
CA THR A 107 -10.73 -1.33 4.03
C THR A 107 -10.81 -0.04 3.20
N ALA A 108 -9.98 0.11 2.18
CA ALA A 108 -10.06 1.27 1.31
C ALA A 108 -11.43 1.35 0.59
N PHE A 109 -11.97 0.22 0.16
CA PHE A 109 -13.30 0.14 -0.45
C PHE A 109 -14.48 0.36 0.53
N GLU A 110 -14.24 0.50 1.82
CA GLU A 110 -15.29 0.90 2.78
C GLU A 110 -15.65 2.38 2.64
N THR A 111 -14.69 3.22 2.25
CA THR A 111 -14.86 4.67 2.17
C THR A 111 -14.57 5.24 0.78
N GLN A 112 -13.97 4.48 -0.12
CA GLN A 112 -13.57 4.94 -1.45
C GLN A 112 -14.15 4.03 -2.54
N SER A 113 -14.37 4.61 -3.72
CA SER A 113 -14.83 3.92 -4.92
C SER A 113 -13.90 4.26 -6.11
N PRO A 114 -12.62 3.83 -6.05
CA PRO A 114 -11.65 4.16 -7.07
C PRO A 114 -12.04 3.57 -8.42
N LYS A 115 -11.67 4.25 -9.51
CA LYS A 115 -11.77 3.73 -10.87
C LYS A 115 -10.67 2.73 -11.17
N LEU A 116 -9.49 2.96 -10.59
CA LEU A 116 -8.31 2.13 -10.83
C LEU A 116 -7.64 1.73 -9.51
N VAL A 117 -7.28 0.46 -9.44
CA VAL A 117 -6.38 -0.07 -8.41
C VAL A 117 -5.06 -0.45 -9.08
N ILE A 118 -3.96 0.13 -8.61
CA ILE A 118 -2.61 -0.23 -9.03
C ILE A 118 -2.02 -1.15 -7.97
N LEU A 119 -1.51 -2.31 -8.40
CA LEU A 119 -0.76 -3.21 -7.54
C LEU A 119 0.71 -3.23 -7.94
N GLU A 120 1.56 -2.69 -7.07
CA GLU A 120 3.01 -2.84 -7.20
C GLU A 120 3.42 -4.31 -6.98
N THR A 121 4.16 -4.86 -7.94
CA THR A 121 4.28 -6.32 -8.13
C THR A 121 5.30 -7.02 -7.24
N ASN A 122 6.12 -6.32 -6.48
CA ASN A 122 7.10 -6.97 -5.59
C ASN A 122 6.42 -7.82 -4.51
N THR A 123 5.23 -7.45 -4.07
CA THR A 123 4.42 -8.24 -3.11
C THR A 123 4.10 -9.65 -3.61
N LEU A 124 4.13 -9.89 -4.92
CA LEU A 124 3.84 -11.20 -5.54
C LEU A 124 4.92 -12.26 -5.25
N PHE A 125 6.11 -11.84 -4.85
CA PHE A 125 7.23 -12.74 -4.53
C PHE A 125 7.61 -12.75 -3.05
N ARG A 126 6.80 -12.11 -2.17
CA ARG A 126 7.04 -12.05 -0.72
C ARG A 126 6.27 -13.09 0.10
N GLY A 127 5.42 -13.90 -0.51
CA GLY A 127 4.63 -14.92 0.17
C GLY A 127 5.47 -16.13 0.59
N ARG A 128 5.06 -16.77 1.68
CA ARG A 128 5.61 -18.06 2.11
C ARG A 128 4.66 -19.20 1.78
N THR A 129 5.19 -20.40 1.66
CA THR A 129 4.42 -21.62 1.36
C THR A 129 4.23 -22.49 2.60
N GLY A 130 3.36 -23.49 2.53
CA GLY A 130 3.14 -24.48 3.58
C GLY A 130 2.61 -23.86 4.88
N LEU A 131 3.07 -24.38 6.01
CA LEU A 131 2.61 -23.97 7.35
C LEU A 131 2.93 -22.49 7.66
N GLU A 132 4.03 -21.97 7.15
CA GLU A 132 4.38 -20.55 7.34
C GLU A 132 3.43 -19.64 6.57
N GLY A 133 3.03 -20.00 5.35
CA GLY A 133 2.02 -19.26 4.60
C GLY A 133 0.65 -19.24 5.28
N ILE A 134 0.25 -20.38 5.88
CA ILE A 134 -0.97 -20.46 6.68
C ILE A 134 -0.90 -19.56 7.90
N LYS A 135 0.24 -19.57 8.61
CA LYS A 135 0.47 -18.68 9.76
C LYS A 135 0.37 -17.21 9.37
N GLU A 136 1.03 -16.81 8.28
CA GLU A 136 0.94 -15.44 7.75
C GLU A 136 -0.50 -15.03 7.42
N THR A 137 -1.28 -15.95 6.85
CA THR A 137 -2.69 -15.71 6.54
C THR A 137 -3.53 -15.50 7.80
N ILE A 138 -3.32 -16.32 8.85
CA ILE A 138 -4.02 -16.19 10.13
C ILE A 138 -3.63 -14.89 10.82
N GLU A 139 -2.34 -14.52 10.82
CA GLU A 139 -1.84 -13.27 11.40
C GLU A 139 -2.42 -12.05 10.67
N ALA A 140 -2.44 -12.05 9.34
CA ALA A 140 -3.04 -11.00 8.55
C ALA A 140 -4.53 -10.86 8.86
N TRP A 141 -5.27 -11.97 8.83
CA TRP A 141 -6.69 -12.00 9.16
C TRP A 141 -6.96 -11.47 10.57
N GLY A 142 -6.21 -11.92 11.57
CA GLY A 142 -6.35 -11.45 12.95
C GLY A 142 -6.09 -9.96 13.09
N ASN A 143 -5.05 -9.44 12.43
CA ASN A 143 -4.71 -8.03 12.46
C ASN A 143 -5.80 -7.15 11.80
N TYR A 144 -6.49 -7.65 10.79
CA TYR A 144 -7.51 -6.85 10.09
C TYR A 144 -8.90 -6.96 10.71
N TYR A 145 -9.34 -8.15 11.10
CA TYR A 145 -10.70 -8.35 11.62
C TYR A 145 -10.81 -8.27 13.14
N ILE A 146 -9.68 -8.18 13.85
CA ILE A 146 -9.69 -7.97 15.31
C ILE A 146 -8.97 -6.65 15.61
N PRO A 147 -9.70 -5.52 15.68
CA PRO A 147 -9.12 -4.17 15.76
C PRO A 147 -8.11 -3.97 16.88
N ILE A 148 -8.26 -4.67 18.00
CA ILE A 148 -7.32 -4.57 19.13
C ILE A 148 -5.90 -5.03 18.76
N PHE A 149 -5.75 -5.94 17.79
CA PHE A 149 -4.43 -6.37 17.34
C PHE A 149 -3.78 -5.31 16.45
N ARG A 150 -4.55 -4.58 15.65
CA ARG A 150 -4.05 -3.44 14.85
C ARG A 150 -3.53 -2.31 15.74
N GLY A 151 -4.27 -2.00 16.79
CA GLY A 151 -3.99 -0.89 17.69
C GLY A 151 -3.33 -1.28 19.00
N HIS A 152 -2.82 -2.52 19.15
CA HIS A 152 -2.31 -3.00 20.44
C HIS A 152 -1.17 -2.15 21.01
N ASP A 153 -0.48 -1.36 20.20
CA ASP A 153 0.60 -0.47 20.61
C ASP A 153 0.10 0.88 21.14
N ILE A 154 -1.18 1.20 21.04
CA ILE A 154 -1.72 2.48 21.50
C ILE A 154 -1.46 2.74 22.98
N TRP A 155 -1.46 1.68 23.81
CA TRP A 155 -1.18 1.80 25.24
C TRP A 155 0.24 2.29 25.52
N LYS A 156 1.19 2.06 24.61
CA LYS A 156 2.56 2.55 24.75
C LYS A 156 2.62 4.06 24.68
N SER A 157 1.74 4.70 23.91
CA SER A 157 1.66 6.16 23.80
C SER A 157 1.25 6.84 25.12
N PHE A 158 0.55 6.11 26.00
CA PHE A 158 0.20 6.61 27.33
C PHE A 158 1.35 6.51 28.35
N LEU A 159 2.35 5.65 28.07
CA LEU A 159 3.51 5.46 28.94
C LEU A 159 4.75 6.20 28.43
N ILE A 160 4.82 6.44 27.13
CA ILE A 160 5.96 7.06 26.47
C ILE A 160 5.38 8.28 25.75
N ASP A 161 5.73 9.48 26.20
CA ASP A 161 5.36 10.72 25.51
C ASP A 161 6.17 10.85 24.20
N LYS A 162 5.97 9.89 23.30
CA LYS A 162 6.58 9.82 22.00
C LYS A 162 5.49 9.90 20.95
N LYS A 163 5.42 11.05 20.28
CA LYS A 163 4.64 11.21 19.07
C LYS A 163 5.47 10.70 17.89
N TYR A 164 4.78 10.11 16.92
CA TYR A 164 5.36 9.66 15.66
C TYR A 164 4.77 10.48 14.50
N PRO A 165 5.06 11.80 14.43
CA PRO A 165 4.61 12.60 13.33
C PRO A 165 5.28 12.06 12.07
N GLU A 166 4.49 11.74 11.10
CA GLU A 166 4.97 11.34 9.79
C GLU A 166 4.19 12.17 8.79
N GLU A 167 4.92 12.93 8.01
CA GLU A 167 4.33 13.61 6.89
C GLU A 167 3.82 12.54 5.92
N SER A 168 2.61 12.72 5.47
CA SER A 168 2.00 11.82 4.51
C SER A 168 1.42 12.64 3.39
N TYR A 169 2.06 12.56 2.25
CA TYR A 169 1.52 13.11 1.01
C TYR A 169 0.71 11.99 0.32
N LYS A 170 -0.51 11.77 0.82
CA LYS A 170 -1.40 10.69 0.36
C LYS A 170 -0.72 9.31 0.34
N GLY A 171 0.11 9.05 1.36
CA GLY A 171 0.83 7.79 1.53
C GLY A 171 2.23 7.74 0.91
N PHE A 172 2.64 8.73 0.14
CA PHE A 172 4.01 8.83 -0.37
C PHE A 172 5.00 9.20 0.74
N SER A 173 6.23 8.74 0.64
CA SER A 173 7.30 9.01 1.61
C SER A 173 8.48 9.66 0.93
N PHE A 174 8.79 10.91 1.31
CA PHE A 174 10.01 11.59 0.85
C PHE A 174 11.26 10.84 1.25
N ARG A 175 12.14 10.59 0.28
CA ARG A 175 13.41 9.88 0.45
C ARG A 175 14.50 10.58 -0.34
N CYS A 176 15.39 11.30 0.36
CA CYS A 176 16.32 12.27 -0.24
C CYS A 176 17.79 11.85 -0.15
N ASP A 177 18.10 10.66 0.34
CA ASP A 177 19.46 10.15 0.31
C ASP A 177 19.80 9.57 -1.08
N VAL A 178 21.09 9.60 -1.42
CA VAL A 178 21.59 9.06 -2.68
C VAL A 178 22.67 8.01 -2.38
N GLN A 179 22.36 6.76 -2.71
CA GLN A 179 23.33 5.66 -2.69
C GLN A 179 23.27 4.91 -4.02
N PRO A 180 24.24 5.14 -4.92
CA PRO A 180 24.22 4.60 -6.27
C PRO A 180 24.18 3.08 -6.36
N TYR A 181 23.46 2.57 -7.36
CA TYR A 181 23.53 1.17 -7.76
C TYR A 181 24.59 0.99 -8.86
N LYS A 182 25.54 0.06 -8.65
CA LYS A 182 26.72 -0.10 -9.52
C LYS A 182 26.94 -1.52 -10.06
N LYS A 183 25.91 -2.40 -9.98
CA LYS A 183 26.07 -3.81 -10.36
C LYS A 183 25.72 -4.12 -11.83
N GLY A 184 25.42 -3.09 -12.65
CA GLY A 184 25.11 -3.25 -14.06
C GLY A 184 23.67 -3.66 -14.36
N ASN A 185 23.41 -4.23 -15.55
CA ASN A 185 22.05 -4.59 -15.96
C ASN A 185 21.49 -5.76 -15.14
N TYR A 186 20.38 -5.53 -14.45
CA TYR A 186 19.67 -6.52 -13.66
C TYR A 186 18.52 -7.19 -14.42
N MET A 187 18.10 -6.60 -15.56
CA MET A 187 17.06 -7.12 -16.44
C MET A 187 17.68 -7.89 -17.62
N LEU A 188 18.50 -8.90 -17.31
CA LEU A 188 19.08 -9.79 -18.33
C LEU A 188 17.99 -10.72 -18.85
N GLU A 189 17.76 -10.67 -20.16
CA GLU A 189 16.73 -11.47 -20.83
C GLU A 189 16.93 -12.97 -20.61
N THR A 190 15.84 -13.66 -20.35
CA THR A 190 15.76 -15.11 -20.19
C THR A 190 14.33 -15.59 -20.43
N GLU A 191 14.16 -16.85 -20.81
CA GLU A 191 12.85 -17.50 -20.88
C GLU A 191 12.40 -18.11 -19.53
N GLN A 192 13.28 -18.12 -18.54
CA GLN A 192 12.97 -18.69 -17.23
C GLN A 192 11.93 -17.82 -16.49
N LYS A 193 11.14 -18.48 -15.64
CA LYS A 193 10.17 -17.84 -14.73
C LYS A 193 10.58 -18.07 -13.29
N GLU A 194 10.23 -17.12 -12.42
CA GLU A 194 10.27 -17.29 -10.96
C GLU A 194 8.87 -17.68 -10.49
N GLU A 195 8.76 -18.75 -9.71
CA GLU A 195 7.47 -19.24 -9.27
C GLU A 195 6.83 -18.31 -8.24
N MET A 196 5.57 -17.95 -8.47
CA MET A 196 4.75 -17.26 -7.47
C MET A 196 4.13 -18.30 -6.52
N PRO A 197 4.19 -18.07 -5.19
CA PRO A 197 3.58 -18.98 -4.23
C PRO A 197 2.07 -19.15 -4.47
N ASP A 198 1.53 -20.38 -4.33
CA ASP A 198 0.09 -20.67 -4.48
C ASP A 198 -0.81 -19.75 -3.65
N THR A 199 -0.35 -19.38 -2.45
CA THR A 199 -1.08 -18.44 -1.57
C THR A 199 -1.20 -17.07 -2.21
N VAL A 200 -0.13 -16.61 -2.88
CA VAL A 200 -0.12 -15.33 -3.59
C VAL A 200 -1.11 -15.36 -4.75
N VAL A 201 -1.09 -16.42 -5.56
CA VAL A 201 -2.01 -16.57 -6.70
C VAL A 201 -3.47 -16.52 -6.22
N LYS A 202 -3.82 -17.21 -5.14
CA LYS A 202 -5.19 -17.19 -4.56
C LYS A 202 -5.62 -15.81 -4.07
N TYR A 203 -4.71 -15.06 -3.47
CA TYR A 203 -5.00 -13.69 -3.04
C TYR A 203 -5.11 -12.72 -4.22
N MET A 204 -4.31 -12.91 -5.26
CA MET A 204 -4.46 -12.16 -6.52
C MET A 204 -5.84 -12.38 -7.15
N GLU A 205 -6.32 -13.62 -7.22
CA GLU A 205 -7.68 -13.91 -7.67
C GLU A 205 -8.73 -13.22 -6.79
N SER A 206 -8.49 -13.12 -5.48
CA SER A 206 -9.40 -12.45 -4.55
C SER A 206 -9.40 -10.92 -4.75
N ILE A 207 -8.22 -10.33 -4.95
CA ILE A 207 -8.07 -8.89 -5.27
C ILE A 207 -8.78 -8.59 -6.59
N GLN A 208 -8.53 -9.37 -7.63
CA GLN A 208 -9.18 -9.19 -8.93
C GLN A 208 -10.71 -9.28 -8.84
N LYS A 209 -11.23 -10.29 -8.12
CA LYS A 209 -12.67 -10.42 -7.88
C LYS A 209 -13.24 -9.25 -7.09
N LEU A 210 -12.48 -8.72 -6.13
CA LEU A 210 -12.91 -7.58 -5.33
C LEU A 210 -12.97 -6.31 -6.18
N CYS A 211 -11.94 -6.02 -6.98
CA CYS A 211 -11.93 -4.90 -7.93
C CYS A 211 -13.11 -5.00 -8.90
N TYR A 212 -13.30 -6.15 -9.55
CA TYR A 212 -14.42 -6.39 -10.46
C TYR A 212 -15.78 -6.13 -9.79
N LYS A 213 -15.99 -6.66 -8.57
CA LYS A 213 -17.23 -6.47 -7.82
C LYS A 213 -17.51 -5.00 -7.48
N LYS A 214 -16.45 -4.22 -7.29
CA LYS A 214 -16.52 -2.79 -6.95
C LYS A 214 -16.49 -1.88 -8.17
N GLY A 215 -16.32 -2.41 -9.36
CA GLY A 215 -16.28 -1.66 -10.62
C GLY A 215 -14.95 -0.94 -10.86
N ALA A 216 -13.88 -1.35 -10.18
CA ALA A 216 -12.54 -0.82 -10.38
C ALA A 216 -11.73 -1.70 -11.35
N GLU A 217 -10.92 -1.08 -12.18
CA GLU A 217 -9.91 -1.77 -12.98
C GLU A 217 -8.69 -2.13 -12.13
N LEU A 218 -7.90 -3.13 -12.55
CA LEU A 218 -6.69 -3.55 -11.86
C LEU A 218 -5.49 -3.52 -12.81
N LEU A 219 -4.53 -2.65 -12.52
CA LEU A 219 -3.25 -2.54 -13.22
C LEU A 219 -2.11 -3.12 -12.34
N LEU A 220 -1.33 -4.02 -12.91
CA LEU A 220 -0.08 -4.48 -12.29
C LEU A 220 1.07 -3.56 -12.71
N VAL A 221 1.86 -3.09 -11.74
CA VAL A 221 2.99 -2.18 -12.02
C VAL A 221 4.26 -2.70 -11.37
N GLY A 222 5.30 -2.90 -12.18
CA GLY A 222 6.66 -3.17 -11.70
C GLY A 222 7.46 -1.88 -11.63
N THR A 223 7.67 -1.32 -10.45
CA THR A 223 8.51 -0.12 -10.28
C THR A 223 9.99 -0.47 -10.37
N PRO A 224 10.86 0.45 -10.85
CA PRO A 224 12.28 0.18 -10.99
C PRO A 224 12.98 -0.17 -9.66
N SER A 225 13.55 -1.38 -9.59
CA SER A 225 14.30 -1.83 -8.41
C SER A 225 15.29 -2.96 -8.75
N PRO A 226 16.58 -2.66 -8.97
CA PRO A 226 17.60 -3.67 -9.26
C PRO A 226 17.74 -4.78 -8.22
N VAL A 227 17.37 -4.53 -6.98
CA VAL A 227 17.44 -5.52 -5.88
C VAL A 227 16.25 -6.46 -5.90
N ASN A 228 15.07 -5.94 -6.25
CA ASN A 228 13.80 -6.69 -6.12
C ASN A 228 13.28 -7.21 -7.46
N CYS A 229 13.75 -6.68 -8.59
CA CYS A 229 13.26 -7.04 -9.91
C CYS A 229 14.32 -7.80 -10.72
N ASN A 230 13.86 -8.66 -11.62
CA ASN A 230 14.66 -9.36 -12.60
C ASN A 230 13.76 -9.90 -13.72
N TYR A 231 14.35 -10.28 -14.84
CA TYR A 231 13.59 -10.72 -16.01
C TYR A 231 12.76 -12.00 -15.77
N ARG A 232 13.16 -12.86 -14.83
CA ARG A 232 12.38 -14.06 -14.48
C ARG A 232 11.06 -13.71 -13.80
N ARG A 233 11.07 -12.68 -12.92
CA ARG A 233 9.86 -12.13 -12.30
C ARG A 233 8.96 -11.46 -13.31
N HIS A 234 9.56 -10.65 -14.22
CA HIS A 234 8.85 -10.09 -15.37
C HIS A 234 8.06 -11.17 -16.13
N ASN A 235 8.74 -12.26 -16.55
CA ASN A 235 8.11 -13.35 -17.28
C ASN A 235 6.95 -14.02 -16.51
N SER A 236 7.07 -14.13 -15.20
CA SER A 236 6.02 -14.72 -14.37
C SER A 236 4.79 -13.83 -14.27
N ILE A 237 5.01 -12.54 -14.04
CA ILE A 237 3.93 -11.54 -13.94
C ILE A 237 3.25 -11.36 -15.28
N SER A 238 4.03 -11.23 -16.37
CA SER A 238 3.51 -11.09 -17.73
C SER A 238 2.61 -12.27 -18.10
N ALA A 239 3.06 -13.50 -17.85
CA ALA A 239 2.25 -14.70 -18.11
C ALA A 239 0.98 -14.75 -17.24
N TYR A 240 1.05 -14.32 -15.98
CA TYR A 240 -0.12 -14.23 -15.11
C TYR A 240 -1.11 -13.18 -15.62
N ALA A 241 -0.62 -11.99 -15.95
CA ALA A 241 -1.43 -10.89 -16.49
C ALA A 241 -2.15 -11.30 -17.78
N GLU A 242 -1.43 -11.88 -18.74
CA GLU A 242 -2.00 -12.41 -20.00
C GLU A 242 -3.09 -13.44 -19.74
N SER A 243 -2.83 -14.42 -18.85
CA SER A 243 -3.78 -15.49 -18.53
C SER A 243 -5.05 -15.01 -17.83
N ASN A 244 -4.99 -13.84 -17.17
CA ASN A 244 -6.10 -13.26 -16.41
C ASN A 244 -6.68 -11.98 -17.05
N SER A 245 -6.24 -11.62 -18.25
CA SER A 245 -6.66 -10.40 -18.96
C SER A 245 -6.49 -9.14 -18.11
N LEU A 246 -5.29 -9.01 -17.48
CA LEU A 246 -4.88 -7.85 -16.72
C LEU A 246 -3.82 -7.07 -17.49
N ASP A 247 -3.82 -5.75 -17.32
CA ASP A 247 -2.74 -4.91 -17.80
C ASP A 247 -1.52 -5.02 -16.87
N TYR A 248 -0.34 -5.02 -17.48
CA TYR A 248 0.93 -5.06 -16.77
C TYR A 248 1.93 -4.07 -17.37
N LEU A 249 2.31 -3.08 -16.59
CA LEU A 249 3.34 -2.10 -16.90
C LEU A 249 4.61 -2.43 -16.11
N ASP A 250 5.64 -2.96 -16.79
CA ASP A 250 6.96 -3.16 -16.18
C ASP A 250 7.90 -2.00 -16.50
N MET A 251 8.04 -1.09 -15.58
CA MET A 251 8.90 0.09 -15.71
C MET A 251 10.39 -0.27 -15.66
N ASN A 252 10.75 -1.47 -15.19
CA ASN A 252 12.15 -1.94 -15.24
C ASN A 252 12.65 -2.16 -16.68
N LEU A 253 11.74 -2.31 -17.64
CA LEU A 253 12.04 -2.41 -19.08
C LEU A 253 11.99 -1.05 -19.79
N ARG A 254 11.70 0.03 -19.08
CA ARG A 254 11.49 1.38 -19.62
C ARG A 254 12.43 2.42 -19.02
N LEU A 255 13.55 1.98 -18.43
CA LEU A 255 14.46 2.86 -17.68
C LEU A 255 14.96 4.05 -18.51
N ASP A 256 15.29 3.82 -19.78
CA ASP A 256 15.76 4.88 -20.69
C ASP A 256 14.64 5.87 -21.03
N GLU A 257 13.40 5.39 -21.22
CA GLU A 257 12.23 6.22 -21.51
C GLU A 257 11.84 7.07 -20.29
N ILE A 258 11.92 6.51 -19.09
CA ILE A 258 11.67 7.18 -17.82
C ILE A 258 12.82 8.14 -17.48
N GLY A 259 14.03 7.87 -17.97
CA GLY A 259 15.24 8.63 -17.67
C GLY A 259 15.82 8.31 -16.30
N ILE A 260 15.72 7.05 -15.84
CA ILE A 260 16.33 6.62 -14.57
C ILE A 260 17.86 6.58 -14.68
N ASP A 261 18.51 7.32 -13.79
CA ASP A 261 19.95 7.30 -13.60
C ASP A 261 20.29 6.70 -12.23
N TRP A 262 20.83 5.50 -12.21
CA TRP A 262 21.17 4.78 -10.99
C TRP A 262 22.30 5.42 -10.15
N GLU A 263 23.00 6.41 -10.69
CA GLU A 263 23.99 7.20 -9.92
C GLU A 263 23.28 8.25 -9.03
N THR A 264 22.11 8.74 -9.43
CA THR A 264 21.41 9.84 -8.75
C THR A 264 20.04 9.45 -8.17
N ASP A 265 19.36 8.48 -8.76
CA ASP A 265 17.94 8.16 -8.47
C ASP A 265 17.75 7.02 -7.47
N SER A 266 18.85 6.44 -6.97
CA SER A 266 18.82 5.35 -6.00
C SER A 266 18.98 5.85 -4.56
N LEU A 267 18.04 5.48 -3.71
CA LEU A 267 18.09 5.75 -2.26
C LEU A 267 19.16 4.89 -1.57
N ASP A 268 19.22 3.60 -1.88
CA ASP A 268 19.89 2.57 -1.11
C ASP A 268 20.45 1.43 -1.97
N LYS A 269 21.23 1.79 -2.98
CA LYS A 269 21.95 0.86 -3.88
C LYS A 269 21.02 -0.01 -4.73
N GLY A 270 19.90 0.56 -5.17
CA GLY A 270 18.96 -0.06 -6.09
C GLY A 270 17.84 -0.87 -5.43
N ASP A 271 17.67 -0.79 -4.10
CA ASP A 271 16.48 -1.37 -3.44
C ASP A 271 15.28 -0.45 -3.66
N HIS A 272 15.41 0.86 -3.38
CA HIS A 272 14.35 1.85 -3.57
C HIS A 272 14.84 3.03 -4.40
N LEU A 273 13.90 3.70 -5.03
CA LEU A 273 14.12 5.03 -5.62
C LEU A 273 14.13 6.09 -4.49
N ASN A 274 14.86 7.16 -4.74
CA ASN A 274 14.77 8.39 -3.97
C ASN A 274 13.76 9.35 -4.63
N LEU A 275 13.64 10.58 -4.12
CA LEU A 275 12.69 11.56 -4.62
C LEU A 275 12.85 11.82 -6.13
N SER A 276 14.07 12.04 -6.62
CA SER A 276 14.32 12.26 -8.04
C SER A 276 13.86 11.11 -8.92
N GLY A 277 14.15 9.87 -8.52
CA GLY A 277 13.66 8.69 -9.25
C GLY A 277 12.15 8.52 -9.17
N ALA A 278 11.56 8.85 -8.02
CA ALA A 278 10.11 8.76 -7.82
C ALA A 278 9.34 9.76 -8.70
N GLU A 279 9.83 10.99 -8.85
CA GLU A 279 9.23 11.99 -9.74
C GLU A 279 9.21 11.50 -11.20
N LYS A 280 10.35 11.00 -11.69
CA LYS A 280 10.46 10.46 -13.05
C LYS A 280 9.49 9.30 -13.30
N VAL A 281 9.43 8.36 -12.34
CA VAL A 281 8.52 7.21 -12.40
C VAL A 281 7.07 7.65 -12.35
N THR A 282 6.73 8.59 -11.46
CA THR A 282 5.36 9.07 -11.32
C THR A 282 4.88 9.81 -12.55
N LYS A 283 5.73 10.66 -13.13
CA LYS A 283 5.43 11.34 -14.39
C LYS A 283 5.16 10.34 -15.51
N TYR A 284 6.04 9.37 -15.71
CA TYR A 284 5.85 8.33 -16.73
C TYR A 284 4.57 7.52 -16.49
N LEU A 285 4.27 7.19 -15.23
CA LEU A 285 3.02 6.52 -14.86
C LEU A 285 1.81 7.39 -15.18
N GLY A 286 1.84 8.68 -14.86
CA GLY A 286 0.76 9.61 -15.13
C GLY A 286 0.45 9.72 -16.62
N ASP A 287 1.47 9.88 -17.47
CA ASP A 287 1.35 9.89 -18.93
C ASP A 287 0.72 8.56 -19.42
N TYR A 288 1.14 7.42 -18.88
CA TYR A 288 0.57 6.12 -19.21
C TYR A 288 -0.91 6.01 -18.77
N LEU A 289 -1.25 6.50 -17.59
CA LEU A 289 -2.63 6.47 -17.08
C LEU A 289 -3.56 7.33 -17.93
N GLU A 290 -3.13 8.53 -18.34
CA GLU A 290 -3.89 9.43 -19.21
C GLU A 290 -4.17 8.80 -20.59
N GLU A 291 -3.20 8.04 -21.13
CA GLU A 291 -3.36 7.38 -22.44
C GLU A 291 -4.29 6.15 -22.38
N HIS A 292 -4.33 5.42 -21.27
CA HIS A 292 -4.94 4.08 -21.20
C HIS A 292 -6.20 4.00 -20.34
N TYR A 293 -6.48 5.01 -19.47
CA TYR A 293 -7.60 4.98 -18.53
C TYR A 293 -8.41 6.28 -18.57
N GLU A 294 -9.72 6.18 -18.40
CA GLU A 294 -10.61 7.34 -18.31
C GLU A 294 -10.67 7.86 -16.85
N LEU A 295 -9.63 8.57 -16.43
CA LEU A 295 -9.54 9.20 -15.12
C LEU A 295 -9.89 10.69 -15.21
N PRO A 296 -10.62 11.26 -14.24
CA PRO A 296 -10.99 12.67 -14.25
C PRO A 296 -9.81 13.57 -13.87
N ASP A 297 -9.80 14.78 -14.44
CA ASP A 297 -8.98 15.89 -13.96
C ASP A 297 -9.82 16.74 -13.01
N HIS A 298 -9.52 16.71 -11.73
CA HIS A 298 -10.25 17.43 -10.67
C HIS A 298 -9.69 18.81 -10.35
N ARG A 299 -8.67 19.28 -11.06
CA ARG A 299 -8.09 20.60 -10.82
C ARG A 299 -9.11 21.70 -11.04
N GLY A 300 -9.17 22.64 -10.10
CA GLY A 300 -10.12 23.76 -10.13
C GLY A 300 -11.51 23.42 -9.58
N GLU A 301 -11.81 22.18 -9.19
CA GLU A 301 -13.05 21.83 -8.52
C GLU A 301 -13.01 22.23 -7.03
N GLU A 302 -14.12 22.82 -6.53
CA GLU A 302 -14.22 23.32 -5.15
C GLU A 302 -13.97 22.24 -4.09
N GLU A 303 -14.41 21.01 -4.37
CA GLU A 303 -14.29 19.87 -3.47
C GLU A 303 -12.84 19.41 -3.28
N TYR A 304 -11.96 19.72 -4.23
CA TYR A 304 -10.57 19.31 -4.25
C TYR A 304 -9.56 20.42 -3.89
N LYS A 305 -10.02 21.55 -3.38
CA LYS A 305 -9.12 22.67 -2.94
C LYS A 305 -8.07 22.26 -1.92
N ASN A 306 -8.36 21.24 -1.11
CA ASN A 306 -7.36 20.72 -0.18
C ASN A 306 -6.20 20.05 -0.91
N TRP A 307 -6.48 19.39 -2.04
CA TRP A 307 -5.47 18.77 -2.89
C TRP A 307 -4.54 19.81 -3.49
N GLU A 308 -5.09 20.90 -4.03
CA GLU A 308 -4.29 22.02 -4.55
C GLU A 308 -3.33 22.57 -3.49
N LYS A 309 -3.81 22.74 -2.26
CA LYS A 309 -2.99 23.23 -1.16
C LYS A 309 -1.91 22.23 -0.75
N GLU A 310 -2.27 20.94 -0.61
CA GLU A 310 -1.32 19.89 -0.24
C GLU A 310 -0.26 19.70 -1.34
N ALA A 311 -0.62 19.84 -2.61
CA ALA A 311 0.28 19.76 -3.75
C ALA A 311 1.28 20.91 -3.74
N GLN A 312 0.83 22.15 -3.51
CA GLN A 312 1.73 23.32 -3.38
C GLN A 312 2.72 23.16 -2.21
N GLU A 313 2.28 22.63 -1.07
CA GLU A 313 3.16 22.35 0.07
C GLU A 313 4.16 21.23 -0.25
N TYR A 314 3.73 20.23 -1.03
CA TYR A 314 4.57 19.14 -1.53
C TYR A 314 5.64 19.67 -2.48
N GLU A 315 5.26 20.43 -3.53
CA GLU A 315 6.15 20.99 -4.56
C GLU A 315 7.27 21.82 -3.93
N GLN A 316 6.92 22.80 -3.07
CA GLN A 316 7.93 23.62 -2.38
C GLN A 316 8.94 22.79 -1.59
N LYS A 317 8.48 21.69 -1.01
CA LYS A 317 9.34 20.81 -0.24
C LYS A 317 10.17 19.89 -1.13
N ALA A 318 9.58 19.40 -2.22
CA ALA A 318 10.27 18.58 -3.21
C ALA A 318 11.40 19.35 -3.85
N GLU A 319 11.15 20.58 -4.34
CA GLU A 319 12.17 21.46 -4.89
C GLU A 319 13.35 21.68 -3.93
N LEU A 320 13.06 22.03 -2.67
CA LEU A 320 14.09 22.22 -1.64
C LEU A 320 14.96 20.97 -1.43
N HIS A 321 14.34 19.79 -1.42
CA HIS A 321 15.05 18.53 -1.25
C HIS A 321 15.87 18.15 -2.47
N LEU A 322 15.35 18.36 -3.69
CA LEU A 322 16.07 18.13 -4.94
C LEU A 322 17.30 19.03 -5.06
N GLU A 323 17.18 20.32 -4.72
CA GLU A 323 18.33 21.22 -4.67
C GLU A 323 19.40 20.73 -3.67
N GLN A 324 19.00 20.26 -2.51
CA GLN A 324 19.91 19.69 -1.51
C GLN A 324 20.57 18.38 -1.99
N MET A 325 19.87 17.55 -2.75
CA MET A 325 20.41 16.34 -3.34
C MET A 325 21.44 16.66 -4.44
N ALA A 326 21.13 17.64 -5.30
CA ALA A 326 22.02 18.08 -6.38
C ALA A 326 23.32 18.75 -5.87
N ALA A 327 23.30 19.29 -4.64
CA ALA A 327 24.44 19.95 -4.01
C ALA A 327 25.42 18.97 -3.31
N LYS A 328 25.07 17.69 -3.17
CA LYS A 328 25.87 16.64 -2.53
C LYS A 328 26.72 15.87 -3.54
#